data_d97776002a2b9429a443449b839100dc
#
_entry.id   d97776002a2b9429a443449b839100dc
#
_cell.length_a   1.000
_cell.length_b   1.000
_cell.length_c   1.000
_cell.angle_alpha   90.00
_cell.angle_beta   90.00
_cell.angle_gamma   90.00
#
_symmetry.space_group_name_H-M   'P 1'
#
loop_
_entity.id
_entity.type
_entity.pdbx_description
1 polymer ?
#
loop_
_entity_poly.entity_id
_entity_poly.type
_entity_poly.pdbx_seq_one_letter_code
_entity_poly.pdbx_strand_id
1 'polypeptide(L)'
;MSVNQFFKNIYHDLYYDVYKAVGGSLEDEAVNWPLYLSKLASTGIKIMVLLAILGVVYRLSLLLINSARFIAKDSKYSQSLRLIARLMWLFSSLLAVMSQLNFEPETVKATAKAGIWSVIFYMAWYNLGYLMQKMLKNYGLNASIEQLLHNLLSMLIIVLWIASVMSQFGFDIVSVVAGLGIAGIAVGFAAQATLANFIAGITILIEQSFQVGDWVSINEKEGKVVQIALRTTQILTRDNITVIFPNSTVASAEVINLTAKNLIRFDIEVRIALEADIETARTIILNILANTKEVLERPAPTATVDKIGDFGVFFIVRFWVNPPHVSRMPFIKENLREQIKVALDDAGIAIPYPHMQLLMPSGEQPHR
;
A
#
# COMPACT_ATOMS: atom_id res chain seq x y z
N MET A 1 4.64 -9.49 39.17
CA MET A 1 5.48 -8.84 40.18
C MET A 1 5.35 -7.32 39.98
N SER A 2 5.05 -6.54 41.03
CA SER A 2 4.98 -5.08 40.86
C SER A 2 6.37 -4.47 40.77
N VAL A 3 6.50 -3.35 40.04
CA VAL A 3 7.78 -2.62 39.89
C VAL A 3 8.40 -2.27 41.26
N ASN A 4 7.53 -1.92 42.23
CA ASN A 4 7.98 -1.59 43.58
C ASN A 4 8.54 -2.80 44.33
N GLN A 5 8.02 -3.98 44.06
CA GLN A 5 8.49 -5.23 44.65
C GLN A 5 9.82 -5.71 44.05
N PHE A 6 10.00 -5.45 42.76
CA PHE A 6 11.25 -5.71 42.05
C PHE A 6 12.40 -4.86 42.59
N PHE A 7 12.21 -3.54 42.70
CA PHE A 7 13.25 -2.66 43.25
C PHE A 7 13.53 -2.94 44.73
N LYS A 8 12.52 -3.30 45.50
CA LYS A 8 12.66 -3.64 46.92
C LYS A 8 13.46 -4.95 47.08
N ASN A 9 13.22 -5.93 46.21
CA ASN A 9 13.96 -7.17 46.22
C ASN A 9 15.41 -6.94 45.76
N ILE A 10 15.65 -6.20 44.68
CA ILE A 10 17.02 -5.85 44.25
C ILE A 10 17.76 -5.09 45.34
N TYR A 11 17.14 -4.13 46.00
CA TYR A 11 17.78 -3.39 47.07
C TYR A 11 18.08 -4.29 48.26
N HIS A 12 17.15 -5.17 48.61
CA HIS A 12 17.34 -6.15 49.71
C HIS A 12 18.42 -7.17 49.39
N ASP A 13 18.38 -7.71 48.17
CA ASP A 13 19.37 -8.69 47.69
C ASP A 13 20.76 -8.06 47.54
N LEU A 14 20.84 -6.84 47.00
CA LEU A 14 22.09 -6.08 46.89
C LEU A 14 22.68 -5.79 48.29
N TYR A 15 21.81 -5.32 49.21
CA TYR A 15 22.26 -5.06 50.58
C TYR A 15 22.70 -6.31 51.30
N TYR A 16 21.93 -7.40 51.12
CA TYR A 16 22.22 -8.71 51.76
C TYR A 16 23.44 -9.38 51.14
N ASP A 17 23.58 -9.32 49.82
CA ASP A 17 24.72 -9.89 49.11
C ASP A 17 26.03 -9.10 49.34
N VAL A 18 25.97 -7.78 49.39
CA VAL A 18 27.09 -6.93 49.78
C VAL A 18 27.47 -7.20 51.26
N TYR A 19 26.46 -7.29 52.14
CA TYR A 19 26.68 -7.63 53.55
C TYR A 19 27.30 -9.00 53.72
N LYS A 20 26.82 -10.03 53.01
CA LYS A 20 27.31 -11.38 53.01
C LYS A 20 28.66 -11.52 52.30
N ALA A 21 28.91 -10.81 51.20
CA ALA A 21 30.19 -10.76 50.50
C ALA A 21 31.26 -10.13 51.36
N VAL A 22 30.90 -9.20 52.22
CA VAL A 22 31.76 -8.60 53.24
C VAL A 22 31.92 -9.51 54.48
N GLY A 23 31.21 -10.68 54.52
CA GLY A 23 31.40 -11.71 55.58
C GLY A 23 30.55 -11.45 56.82
N GLY A 24 29.47 -10.69 56.71
CA GLY A 24 28.49 -10.49 57.80
C GLY A 24 27.64 -11.75 57.98
N SER A 25 27.63 -12.32 59.20
CA SER A 25 26.58 -13.16 59.69
C SER A 25 25.73 -12.32 60.65
N LEU A 26 24.40 -12.48 60.58
CA LEU A 26 23.48 -11.72 61.46
C LEU A 26 23.57 -12.07 62.95
N GLU A 27 24.47 -13.02 63.28
CA GLU A 27 24.66 -13.52 64.65
C GLU A 27 25.91 -13.00 65.36
N ASP A 28 26.84 -12.30 64.66
CA ASP A 28 28.10 -11.83 65.26
C ASP A 28 28.00 -10.33 65.69
N GLU A 29 27.81 -10.10 66.96
CA GLU A 29 27.87 -8.75 67.57
C GLU A 29 29.24 -8.08 67.54
N ALA A 30 30.31 -8.73 67.08
CA ALA A 30 31.68 -8.16 66.97
C ALA A 30 32.18 -8.25 65.52
N VAL A 31 32.01 -7.17 64.76
CA VAL A 31 32.49 -6.99 63.39
C VAL A 31 34.01 -7.06 63.37
N ASN A 32 34.60 -8.13 62.79
CA ASN A 32 36.03 -8.22 62.60
C ASN A 32 36.47 -7.36 61.37
N TRP A 33 36.62 -6.08 61.60
CA TRP A 33 36.94 -5.08 60.54
C TRP A 33 38.17 -5.45 59.70
N PRO A 34 39.29 -5.98 60.20
CA PRO A 34 40.41 -6.37 59.37
C PRO A 34 40.06 -7.49 58.35
N LEU A 35 39.25 -8.46 58.74
CA LEU A 35 38.79 -9.53 57.85
C LEU A 35 37.84 -9.02 56.76
N TYR A 36 36.94 -8.12 57.11
CA TYR A 36 36.03 -7.46 56.16
C TYR A 36 36.80 -6.65 55.14
N LEU A 37 37.71 -5.78 55.57
CA LEU A 37 38.52 -4.97 54.69
C LEU A 37 39.36 -5.81 53.74
N SER A 38 39.94 -6.92 54.22
CA SER A 38 40.76 -7.83 53.42
C SER A 38 39.91 -8.52 52.34
N LYS A 39 38.69 -9.00 52.68
CA LYS A 39 37.74 -9.60 51.72
C LYS A 39 37.27 -8.55 50.68
N LEU A 40 36.92 -7.36 51.12
CA LEU A 40 36.49 -6.27 50.25
C LEU A 40 37.63 -5.85 49.30
N ALA A 41 38.86 -5.75 49.79
CA ALA A 41 40.03 -5.49 48.99
C ALA A 41 40.29 -6.59 47.96
N SER A 42 40.20 -7.85 48.37
CA SER A 42 40.41 -9.00 47.49
C SER A 42 39.35 -9.07 46.37
N THR A 43 38.07 -8.81 46.69
CA THR A 43 36.98 -8.78 45.69
C THR A 43 37.16 -7.58 44.76
N GLY A 44 37.54 -6.39 45.26
CA GLY A 44 37.86 -5.23 44.44
C GLY A 44 39.03 -5.50 43.47
N ILE A 45 40.09 -6.15 43.93
CA ILE A 45 41.25 -6.53 43.08
C ILE A 45 40.78 -7.50 41.99
N LYS A 46 39.97 -8.53 42.32
CA LYS A 46 39.44 -9.46 41.35
C LYS A 46 38.59 -8.79 40.27
N ILE A 47 37.71 -7.89 40.66
CA ILE A 47 36.88 -7.09 39.73
C ILE A 47 37.82 -6.24 38.83
N MET A 48 38.80 -5.53 39.36
CA MET A 48 39.74 -4.72 38.57
C MET A 48 40.53 -5.58 37.56
N VAL A 49 41.03 -6.73 37.96
CA VAL A 49 41.75 -7.65 37.07
C VAL A 49 40.84 -8.17 35.96
N LEU A 50 39.59 -8.59 36.27
CA LEU A 50 38.61 -9.05 35.30
C LEU A 50 38.25 -7.94 34.30
N LEU A 51 37.97 -6.73 34.76
CA LEU A 51 37.69 -5.59 33.91
C LEU A 51 38.87 -5.20 33.01
N ALA A 52 40.11 -5.30 33.54
CA ALA A 52 41.32 -5.09 32.75
C ALA A 52 41.45 -6.12 31.62
N ILE A 53 41.23 -7.40 31.91
CA ILE A 53 41.23 -8.48 30.90
C ILE A 53 40.17 -8.22 29.85
N LEU A 54 38.92 -7.95 30.25
CA LEU A 54 37.82 -7.62 29.32
C LEU A 54 38.11 -6.36 28.50
N GLY A 55 38.77 -5.37 29.09
CA GLY A 55 39.24 -4.17 28.41
C GLY A 55 40.27 -4.44 27.32
N VAL A 56 41.23 -5.38 27.61
CA VAL A 56 42.22 -5.84 26.63
C VAL A 56 41.51 -6.59 25.47
N VAL A 57 40.59 -7.52 25.77
CA VAL A 57 39.82 -8.25 24.76
C VAL A 57 39.03 -7.30 23.88
N TYR A 58 38.39 -6.30 24.47
CA TYR A 58 37.69 -5.23 23.74
C TYR A 58 38.62 -4.43 22.83
N ARG A 59 39.79 -4.05 23.33
CA ARG A 59 40.80 -3.34 22.51
C ARG A 59 41.28 -4.19 21.33
N LEU A 60 41.51 -5.50 21.56
CA LEU A 60 41.90 -6.44 20.53
C LEU A 60 40.79 -6.62 19.48
N SER A 61 39.53 -6.74 19.92
CA SER A 61 38.39 -6.82 19.00
C SER A 61 38.27 -5.55 18.11
N LEU A 62 38.46 -4.37 18.66
CA LEU A 62 38.50 -3.12 17.89
C LEU A 62 39.66 -3.06 16.89
N LEU A 63 40.86 -3.56 17.28
CA LEU A 63 42.01 -3.65 16.38
C LEU A 63 41.72 -4.62 15.22
N LEU A 64 41.12 -5.76 15.50
CA LEU A 64 40.71 -6.73 14.48
C LEU A 64 39.69 -6.15 13.51
N ILE A 65 38.65 -5.47 14.01
CA ILE A 65 37.64 -4.79 13.18
C ILE A 65 38.29 -3.72 12.29
N ASN A 66 39.23 -2.94 12.83
CA ASN A 66 39.92 -1.88 12.09
C ASN A 66 40.98 -2.42 11.12
N SER A 67 41.53 -3.61 11.37
CA SER A 67 42.56 -4.28 10.55
C SER A 67 41.96 -5.13 9.43
N ALA A 68 40.65 -5.46 9.51
CA ALA A 68 39.98 -6.28 8.52
C ALA A 68 39.92 -5.57 7.15
N ARG A 69 40.75 -6.02 6.21
CA ARG A 69 40.86 -5.44 4.84
C ARG A 69 39.56 -5.47 4.03
N PHE A 70 38.60 -6.31 4.40
CA PHE A 70 37.30 -6.45 3.74
C PHE A 70 36.27 -5.42 4.20
N ILE A 71 36.54 -4.70 5.30
CA ILE A 71 35.59 -3.72 5.86
C ILE A 71 36.22 -2.34 5.65
N ALA A 72 35.64 -1.55 4.73
CA ALA A 72 36.07 -0.17 4.55
C ALA A 72 35.97 0.57 5.91
N LYS A 73 37.02 1.28 6.30
CA LYS A 73 37.23 1.86 7.64
C LYS A 73 36.07 2.79 8.10
N ASP A 74 35.36 3.39 7.14
CA ASP A 74 34.22 4.27 7.35
C ASP A 74 32.89 3.68 6.88
N SER A 75 32.83 2.38 6.61
CA SER A 75 31.56 1.75 6.23
C SER A 75 30.60 1.72 7.41
N LYS A 76 29.30 1.84 7.13
CA LYS A 76 28.22 1.66 8.13
C LYS A 76 28.35 0.34 8.89
N TYR A 77 28.86 -0.71 8.24
CA TYR A 77 29.12 -2.03 8.84
C TYR A 77 30.21 -1.98 9.91
N SER A 78 31.30 -1.21 9.70
CA SER A 78 32.37 -1.09 10.69
C SER A 78 31.89 -0.34 11.94
N GLN A 79 31.00 0.64 11.77
CA GLN A 79 30.38 1.36 12.88
C GLN A 79 29.46 0.46 13.69
N SER A 80 28.64 -0.37 13.03
CA SER A 80 27.76 -1.34 13.66
C SER A 80 28.55 -2.38 14.46
N LEU A 81 29.61 -2.97 13.88
CA LEU A 81 30.47 -3.94 14.55
C LEU A 81 31.17 -3.35 15.79
N ARG A 82 31.65 -2.11 15.72
CA ARG A 82 32.24 -1.43 16.87
C ARG A 82 31.23 -1.22 18.00
N LEU A 83 29.98 -0.91 17.66
CA LEU A 83 28.92 -0.75 18.65
C LEU A 83 28.51 -2.07 19.28
N ILE A 84 28.42 -3.15 18.50
CA ILE A 84 28.21 -4.51 19.00
C ILE A 84 29.33 -4.91 19.96
N ALA A 85 30.58 -4.70 19.56
CA ALA A 85 31.72 -5.00 20.43
C ALA A 85 31.67 -4.20 21.75
N ARG A 86 31.23 -2.93 21.69
CA ARG A 86 31.03 -2.09 22.89
C ARG A 86 29.92 -2.63 23.78
N LEU A 87 28.76 -2.99 23.19
CA LEU A 87 27.65 -3.57 23.95
C LEU A 87 28.05 -4.90 24.59
N MET A 88 28.71 -5.77 23.86
CA MET A 88 29.22 -7.05 24.40
C MET A 88 30.20 -6.82 25.55
N TRP A 89 31.11 -5.86 25.41
CA TRP A 89 32.04 -5.50 26.49
C TRP A 89 31.31 -4.96 27.73
N LEU A 90 30.33 -4.07 27.55
CA LEU A 90 29.53 -3.52 28.65
C LEU A 90 28.77 -4.62 29.41
N PHE A 91 28.06 -5.50 28.69
CA PHE A 91 27.33 -6.59 29.33
C PHE A 91 28.26 -7.61 29.97
N SER A 92 29.39 -7.99 29.35
CA SER A 92 30.36 -8.87 29.93
C SER A 92 30.99 -8.30 31.18
N SER A 93 31.27 -6.98 31.19
CA SER A 93 31.81 -6.25 32.35
C SER A 93 30.79 -6.25 33.50
N LEU A 94 29.51 -5.98 33.17
CA LEU A 94 28.42 -6.00 34.15
C LEU A 94 28.25 -7.39 34.75
N LEU A 95 28.24 -8.45 33.95
CA LEU A 95 28.13 -9.83 34.39
C LEU A 95 29.33 -10.23 35.27
N ALA A 96 30.56 -9.81 34.91
CA ALA A 96 31.75 -10.05 35.71
C ALA A 96 31.66 -9.44 37.11
N VAL A 97 31.16 -8.18 37.17
CA VAL A 97 30.96 -7.49 38.45
C VAL A 97 29.86 -8.19 39.28
N MET A 98 28.72 -8.49 38.67
CA MET A 98 27.60 -9.18 39.36
C MET A 98 28.06 -10.55 39.93
N SER A 99 28.83 -11.33 39.15
CA SER A 99 29.35 -12.62 39.58
C SER A 99 30.32 -12.50 40.77
N GLN A 100 31.14 -11.45 40.83
CA GLN A 100 32.07 -11.27 41.96
C GLN A 100 31.37 -10.72 43.23
N LEU A 101 30.22 -10.05 43.04
CA LEU A 101 29.40 -9.56 44.15
C LEU A 101 28.41 -10.60 44.64
N ASN A 102 28.50 -11.87 44.19
CA ASN A 102 27.66 -12.99 44.55
C ASN A 102 26.15 -12.73 44.35
N PHE A 103 25.79 -12.02 43.29
CA PHE A 103 24.36 -11.90 42.89
C PHE A 103 23.78 -13.29 42.66
N GLU A 104 22.49 -13.43 42.90
CA GLU A 104 21.76 -14.64 42.67
C GLU A 104 21.99 -15.18 41.23
N PRO A 105 22.32 -16.48 41.06
CA PRO A 105 22.63 -17.05 39.75
C PRO A 105 21.54 -16.79 38.69
N GLU A 106 20.26 -16.73 39.12
CA GLU A 106 19.12 -16.46 38.22
C GLU A 106 19.14 -15.01 37.68
N THR A 107 19.49 -14.02 38.51
CA THR A 107 19.62 -12.62 38.06
C THR A 107 20.82 -12.45 37.12
N VAL A 108 21.91 -13.12 37.35
CA VAL A 108 23.08 -13.13 36.46
C VAL A 108 22.72 -13.76 35.11
N LYS A 109 22.01 -14.87 35.10
CA LYS A 109 21.49 -15.52 33.86
C LYS A 109 20.52 -14.62 33.12
N ALA A 110 19.58 -14.00 33.85
CA ALA A 110 18.61 -13.07 33.26
C ALA A 110 19.33 -11.90 32.57
N THR A 111 20.31 -11.30 33.25
CA THR A 111 21.14 -10.19 32.70
C THR A 111 21.93 -10.64 31.45
N ALA A 112 22.53 -11.87 31.48
CA ALA A 112 23.21 -12.41 30.32
C ALA A 112 22.28 -12.60 29.12
N LYS A 113 21.09 -13.18 29.31
CA LYS A 113 20.05 -13.30 28.27
C LYS A 113 19.58 -11.94 27.77
N ALA A 114 19.35 -10.98 28.65
CA ALA A 114 18.98 -9.61 28.28
C ALA A 114 20.05 -8.94 27.40
N GLY A 115 21.33 -9.16 27.71
CA GLY A 115 22.44 -8.70 26.88
C GLY A 115 22.44 -9.32 25.47
N ILE A 116 22.23 -10.61 25.38
CA ILE A 116 22.13 -11.34 24.08
C ILE A 116 20.96 -10.79 23.28
N TRP A 117 19.75 -10.66 23.88
CA TRP A 117 18.59 -10.10 23.21
C TRP A 117 18.83 -8.66 22.75
N SER A 118 19.50 -7.83 23.55
CA SER A 118 19.85 -6.45 23.16
C SER A 118 20.73 -6.40 21.90
N VAL A 119 21.69 -7.30 21.78
CA VAL A 119 22.52 -7.40 20.57
C VAL A 119 21.71 -7.88 19.37
N ILE A 120 20.83 -8.86 19.56
CA ILE A 120 19.95 -9.38 18.48
C ILE A 120 19.02 -8.28 17.96
N PHE A 121 18.33 -7.56 18.86
CA PHE A 121 17.44 -6.48 18.48
C PHE A 121 18.17 -5.30 17.83
N TYR A 122 19.37 -4.97 18.29
CA TYR A 122 20.20 -3.97 17.63
C TYR A 122 20.59 -4.41 16.21
N MET A 123 20.99 -5.67 16.02
CA MET A 123 21.29 -6.20 14.69
C MET A 123 20.06 -6.18 13.79
N ALA A 124 18.90 -6.56 14.31
CA ALA A 124 17.64 -6.53 13.59
C ALA A 124 17.28 -5.08 13.17
N TRP A 125 17.35 -4.14 14.09
CA TRP A 125 17.10 -2.71 13.81
C TRP A 125 18.03 -2.17 12.73
N TYR A 126 19.32 -2.47 12.83
CA TYR A 126 20.31 -1.99 11.87
C TYR A 126 20.08 -2.57 10.48
N ASN A 127 19.91 -3.91 10.38
CA ASN A 127 19.73 -4.58 9.09
C ASN A 127 18.40 -4.23 8.43
N LEU A 128 17.30 -4.25 9.19
CA LEU A 128 15.97 -3.86 8.68
C LEU A 128 15.94 -2.39 8.25
N GLY A 129 16.54 -1.50 9.03
CA GLY A 129 16.66 -0.08 8.67
C GLY A 129 17.47 0.11 7.40
N TYR A 130 18.59 -0.61 7.24
CA TYR A 130 19.41 -0.56 6.02
C TYR A 130 18.67 -1.09 4.80
N LEU A 131 18.00 -2.25 4.92
CA LEU A 131 17.21 -2.83 3.83
C LEU A 131 16.08 -1.89 3.41
N MET A 132 15.37 -1.33 4.37
CA MET A 132 14.30 -0.38 4.13
C MET A 132 14.81 0.86 3.38
N GLN A 133 15.89 1.49 3.85
CA GLN A 133 16.49 2.66 3.17
C GLN A 133 16.91 2.33 1.74
N LYS A 134 17.52 1.15 1.52
CA LYS A 134 17.92 0.70 0.19
C LYS A 134 16.72 0.52 -0.75
N MET A 135 15.63 -0.08 -0.24
CA MET A 135 14.40 -0.25 -1.02
C MET A 135 13.74 1.09 -1.35
N LEU A 136 13.57 1.95 -0.34
CA LEU A 136 12.87 3.24 -0.52
C LEU A 136 13.61 4.18 -1.46
N LYS A 137 14.94 4.19 -1.44
CA LYS A 137 15.77 4.98 -2.34
C LYS A 137 15.57 4.62 -3.82
N ASN A 138 15.29 3.34 -4.11
CA ASN A 138 15.03 2.89 -5.47
C ASN A 138 13.67 3.39 -6.01
N TYR A 139 12.73 3.73 -5.13
CA TYR A 139 11.40 4.24 -5.50
C TYR A 139 11.30 5.77 -5.54
N GLY A 140 12.40 6.50 -5.28
CA GLY A 140 12.42 7.97 -5.36
C GLY A 140 11.48 8.67 -4.36
N LEU A 141 11.22 8.05 -3.21
CA LEU A 141 10.32 8.60 -2.19
C LEU A 141 10.94 9.81 -1.48
N ASN A 142 10.07 10.71 -1.01
CA ASN A 142 10.49 11.88 -0.25
C ASN A 142 11.18 11.48 1.07
N ALA A 143 12.23 12.21 1.44
CA ALA A 143 12.98 11.98 2.67
C ALA A 143 12.12 11.95 3.94
N SER A 144 11.02 12.71 3.97
CA SER A 144 10.05 12.70 5.06
C SER A 144 9.34 11.36 5.24
N ILE A 145 9.00 10.67 4.14
CA ILE A 145 8.37 9.33 4.16
C ILE A 145 9.38 8.30 4.66
N GLU A 146 10.62 8.38 4.18
CA GLU A 146 11.70 7.50 4.63
C GLU A 146 11.90 7.62 6.14
N GLN A 147 11.96 8.85 6.66
CA GLN A 147 12.12 9.11 8.09
C GLN A 147 10.92 8.62 8.91
N LEU A 148 9.69 8.83 8.43
CA LEU A 148 8.49 8.35 9.09
C LEU A 148 8.50 6.82 9.24
N LEU A 149 8.78 6.10 8.14
CA LEU A 149 8.84 4.64 8.15
C LEU A 149 9.96 4.12 9.04
N HIS A 150 11.12 4.79 9.03
CA HIS A 150 12.23 4.44 9.92
C HIS A 150 11.86 4.63 11.40
N ASN A 151 11.17 5.71 11.75
CA ASN A 151 10.71 5.96 13.10
C ASN A 151 9.68 4.92 13.56
N LEU A 152 8.71 4.55 12.70
CA LEU A 152 7.72 3.52 12.99
C LEU A 152 8.39 2.15 13.21
N LEU A 153 9.31 1.77 12.34
CA LEU A 153 10.09 0.53 12.48
C LEU A 153 10.90 0.53 13.79
N SER A 154 11.58 1.65 14.09
CA SER A 154 12.38 1.81 15.31
C SER A 154 11.52 1.70 16.55
N MET A 155 10.35 2.34 16.58
CA MET A 155 9.40 2.27 17.69
C MET A 155 8.95 0.82 17.93
N LEU A 156 8.58 0.09 16.88
CA LEU A 156 8.17 -1.31 16.98
C LEU A 156 9.29 -2.18 17.58
N ILE A 157 10.51 -2.05 17.05
CA ILE A 157 11.66 -2.82 17.51
C ILE A 157 12.01 -2.50 18.98
N ILE A 158 11.95 -1.22 19.37
CA ILE A 158 12.21 -0.79 20.76
C ILE A 158 11.18 -1.40 21.71
N VAL A 159 9.90 -1.38 21.36
CA VAL A 159 8.84 -1.97 22.20
C VAL A 159 9.04 -3.46 22.37
N LEU A 160 9.33 -4.19 21.27
CA LEU A 160 9.60 -5.64 21.33
C LEU A 160 10.89 -5.95 22.11
N TRP A 161 11.92 -5.11 21.98
CA TRP A 161 13.15 -5.22 22.75
C TRP A 161 12.90 -5.07 24.24
N ILE A 162 12.21 -4.02 24.66
CA ILE A 162 11.87 -3.76 26.07
C ILE A 162 11.08 -4.96 26.63
N ALA A 163 10.04 -5.41 25.93
CA ALA A 163 9.25 -6.56 26.35
C ALA A 163 10.11 -7.83 26.50
N SER A 164 11.01 -8.10 25.53
CA SER A 164 11.89 -9.27 25.57
C SER A 164 12.89 -9.21 26.72
N VAL A 165 13.44 -8.02 27.01
CA VAL A 165 14.36 -7.82 28.14
C VAL A 165 13.62 -8.00 29.46
N MET A 166 12.46 -7.36 29.65
CA MET A 166 11.66 -7.48 30.87
C MET A 166 11.24 -8.92 31.18
N SER A 167 10.94 -9.70 30.13
CA SER A 167 10.62 -11.12 30.26
C SER A 167 11.73 -11.92 30.93
N GLN A 168 13.02 -11.57 30.71
CA GLN A 168 14.14 -12.27 31.31
C GLN A 168 14.20 -12.08 32.82
N PHE A 169 13.67 -10.97 33.33
CA PHE A 169 13.61 -10.65 34.75
C PHE A 169 12.31 -11.11 35.43
N GLY A 170 11.51 -11.95 34.75
CA GLY A 170 10.29 -12.53 35.31
C GLY A 170 9.09 -11.58 35.34
N PHE A 171 9.14 -10.44 34.61
CA PHE A 171 7.96 -9.60 34.42
C PHE A 171 6.93 -10.30 33.55
N ASP A 172 5.68 -10.21 33.91
CA ASP A 172 4.57 -10.70 33.09
C ASP A 172 4.40 -9.84 31.85
N ILE A 173 4.88 -10.34 30.71
CA ILE A 173 4.73 -9.68 29.43
C ILE A 173 3.39 -9.99 28.73
N VAL A 174 2.63 -10.98 29.25
CA VAL A 174 1.34 -11.37 28.64
C VAL A 174 0.40 -10.19 28.60
N SER A 175 0.31 -9.41 29.69
CA SER A 175 -0.51 -8.20 29.74
C SER A 175 -0.05 -7.13 28.76
N VAL A 176 1.26 -6.98 28.55
CA VAL A 176 1.82 -6.02 27.57
C VAL A 176 1.52 -6.47 26.14
N VAL A 177 1.71 -7.76 25.84
CA VAL A 177 1.41 -8.35 24.53
C VAL A 177 -0.09 -8.26 24.23
N ALA A 178 -0.94 -8.54 25.22
CA ALA A 178 -2.40 -8.39 25.08
C ALA A 178 -2.79 -6.93 24.78
N GLY A 179 -2.22 -5.97 25.51
CA GLY A 179 -2.43 -4.54 25.25
C GLY A 179 -1.96 -4.10 23.85
N LEU A 180 -0.78 -4.56 23.42
CA LEU A 180 -0.29 -4.33 22.07
C LEU A 180 -1.18 -4.98 21.00
N GLY A 181 -1.75 -6.17 21.29
CA GLY A 181 -2.71 -6.84 20.43
C GLY A 181 -3.97 -6.00 20.22
N ILE A 182 -4.56 -5.47 21.30
CA ILE A 182 -5.74 -4.59 21.23
C ILE A 182 -5.40 -3.30 20.46
N ALA A 183 -4.27 -2.67 20.76
CA ALA A 183 -3.80 -1.50 20.03
C ALA A 183 -3.58 -1.79 18.55
N GLY A 184 -3.02 -2.98 18.21
CA GLY A 184 -2.84 -3.45 16.84
C GLY A 184 -4.16 -3.62 16.09
N ILE A 185 -5.19 -4.15 16.75
CA ILE A 185 -6.55 -4.26 16.18
C ILE A 185 -7.11 -2.86 15.88
N ALA A 186 -6.99 -1.92 16.81
CA ALA A 186 -7.45 -0.55 16.61
C ALA A 186 -6.75 0.14 15.42
N VAL A 187 -5.43 0.00 15.32
CA VAL A 187 -4.65 0.48 14.17
C VAL A 187 -5.05 -0.23 12.88
N GLY A 188 -5.30 -1.54 12.93
CA GLY A 188 -5.79 -2.33 11.81
C GLY A 188 -7.12 -1.81 11.26
N PHE A 189 -8.09 -1.54 12.12
CA PHE A 189 -9.36 -0.93 11.72
C PHE A 189 -9.18 0.47 11.12
N ALA A 190 -8.32 1.31 11.71
CA ALA A 190 -8.03 2.63 11.17
C ALA A 190 -7.36 2.57 9.78
N ALA A 191 -6.56 1.54 9.51
CA ALA A 191 -5.87 1.33 8.24
C ALA A 191 -6.68 0.53 7.20
N GLN A 192 -7.82 -0.05 7.57
CA GLN A 192 -8.61 -0.98 6.76
C GLN A 192 -8.92 -0.45 5.35
N ALA A 193 -9.39 0.78 5.23
CA ALA A 193 -9.73 1.38 3.94
C ALA A 193 -8.50 1.54 3.03
N THR A 194 -7.35 1.88 3.60
CA THR A 194 -6.09 1.99 2.86
C THR A 194 -5.63 0.64 2.34
N LEU A 195 -5.70 -0.39 3.19
CA LEU A 195 -5.33 -1.76 2.83
C LEU A 195 -6.28 -2.35 1.77
N ALA A 196 -7.58 -2.08 1.90
CA ALA A 196 -8.58 -2.50 0.90
C ALA A 196 -8.26 -1.91 -0.49
N ASN A 197 -7.92 -0.61 -0.56
CA ASN A 197 -7.52 0.03 -1.81
C ASN A 197 -6.22 -0.54 -2.39
N PHE A 198 -5.26 -0.87 -1.55
CA PHE A 198 -4.00 -1.47 -1.95
C PHE A 198 -4.21 -2.87 -2.55
N ILE A 199 -4.98 -3.73 -1.84
CA ILE A 199 -5.31 -5.08 -2.32
C ILE A 199 -6.09 -5.00 -3.64
N ALA A 200 -7.11 -4.13 -3.71
CA ALA A 200 -7.88 -3.90 -4.93
C ALA A 200 -7.00 -3.46 -6.11
N GLY A 201 -6.03 -2.56 -5.88
CA GLY A 201 -5.08 -2.14 -6.91
C GLY A 201 -4.23 -3.30 -7.45
N ILE A 202 -3.75 -4.18 -6.56
CA ILE A 202 -3.01 -5.39 -6.96
C ILE A 202 -3.93 -6.33 -7.75
N THR A 203 -5.18 -6.55 -7.30
CA THR A 203 -6.15 -7.40 -7.98
C THR A 203 -6.44 -6.91 -9.39
N ILE A 204 -6.69 -5.60 -9.58
CA ILE A 204 -6.91 -4.99 -10.90
C ILE A 204 -5.72 -5.26 -11.84
N LEU A 205 -4.48 -5.12 -11.33
CA LEU A 205 -3.27 -5.34 -12.13
C LEU A 205 -3.03 -6.82 -12.47
N ILE A 206 -3.43 -7.75 -11.60
CA ILE A 206 -3.29 -9.20 -11.84
C ILE A 206 -4.38 -9.70 -12.79
N GLU A 207 -5.64 -9.32 -12.56
CA GLU A 207 -6.77 -9.77 -13.37
C GLU A 207 -6.80 -9.13 -14.75
N GLN A 208 -6.24 -7.93 -14.91
CA GLN A 208 -6.16 -7.20 -16.17
C GLN A 208 -7.51 -7.04 -16.87
N SER A 209 -8.59 -6.88 -16.11
CA SER A 209 -9.92 -6.63 -16.68
C SER A 209 -9.96 -5.41 -17.59
N PHE A 210 -9.05 -4.46 -17.35
CA PHE A 210 -8.70 -3.34 -18.21
C PHE A 210 -7.22 -2.93 -17.98
N GLN A 211 -6.65 -2.22 -18.94
CA GLN A 211 -5.24 -1.78 -18.90
C GLN A 211 -5.13 -0.27 -19.10
N VAL A 212 -3.94 0.28 -18.79
CA VAL A 212 -3.63 1.67 -19.13
C VAL A 212 -3.69 1.84 -20.64
N GLY A 213 -4.49 2.81 -21.08
CA GLY A 213 -4.78 3.05 -22.48
C GLY A 213 -6.17 2.64 -22.92
N ASP A 214 -6.83 1.74 -22.18
CA ASP A 214 -8.20 1.33 -22.46
C ASP A 214 -9.20 2.46 -22.24
N TRP A 215 -10.28 2.42 -23.00
CA TRP A 215 -11.44 3.27 -22.81
C TRP A 215 -12.48 2.52 -22.00
N VAL A 216 -12.77 3.03 -20.80
CA VAL A 216 -13.66 2.33 -19.85
C VAL A 216 -14.77 3.26 -19.36
N SER A 217 -15.87 2.65 -18.92
CA SER A 217 -16.90 3.34 -18.13
C SER A 217 -16.94 2.72 -16.73
N ILE A 218 -16.77 3.54 -15.71
CA ILE A 218 -16.78 3.18 -14.29
C ILE A 218 -17.76 4.10 -13.59
N ASN A 219 -18.82 3.54 -12.96
CA ASN A 219 -19.86 4.33 -12.29
C ASN A 219 -20.37 5.47 -13.21
N GLU A 220 -20.74 5.13 -14.44
CA GLU A 220 -21.27 6.06 -15.46
C GLU A 220 -20.28 7.16 -15.93
N LYS A 221 -19.04 7.13 -15.45
CA LYS A 221 -17.97 8.01 -15.93
C LYS A 221 -17.15 7.31 -17.00
N GLU A 222 -17.20 7.82 -18.20
CA GLU A 222 -16.49 7.28 -19.36
C GLU A 222 -15.18 8.02 -19.58
N GLY A 223 -14.08 7.28 -19.80
CA GLY A 223 -12.78 7.87 -20.07
C GLY A 223 -11.70 6.86 -20.38
N LYS A 224 -10.55 7.38 -20.83
CA LYS A 224 -9.35 6.59 -21.08
C LYS A 224 -8.58 6.38 -19.78
N VAL A 225 -8.22 5.14 -19.47
CA VAL A 225 -7.37 4.83 -18.32
C VAL A 225 -5.97 5.40 -18.56
N VAL A 226 -5.55 6.35 -17.75
CA VAL A 226 -4.24 7.00 -17.85
C VAL A 226 -3.25 6.44 -16.86
N GLN A 227 -3.71 5.98 -15.69
CA GLN A 227 -2.85 5.43 -14.66
C GLN A 227 -3.62 4.50 -13.73
N ILE A 228 -2.98 3.38 -13.37
CA ILE A 228 -3.38 2.52 -12.25
C ILE A 228 -2.26 2.62 -11.22
N ALA A 229 -2.50 3.36 -10.13
CA ALA A 229 -1.56 3.54 -9.04
C ALA A 229 -1.90 2.58 -7.88
N LEU A 230 -1.07 2.57 -6.84
CA LEU A 230 -1.18 1.68 -5.70
C LEU A 230 -2.56 1.74 -5.00
N ARG A 231 -3.18 2.92 -4.93
CA ARG A 231 -4.43 3.17 -4.22
C ARG A 231 -5.55 3.69 -5.12
N THR A 232 -5.22 4.22 -6.29
CA THR A 232 -6.18 4.92 -7.17
C THR A 232 -5.99 4.55 -8.62
N THR A 233 -7.10 4.49 -9.36
CA THR A 233 -7.15 4.42 -10.81
C THR A 233 -7.61 5.78 -11.35
N GLN A 234 -6.95 6.28 -12.39
CA GLN A 234 -7.23 7.57 -13.01
C GLN A 234 -7.70 7.35 -14.44
N ILE A 235 -8.81 7.98 -14.78
CA ILE A 235 -9.30 8.05 -16.16
C ILE A 235 -9.36 9.49 -16.63
N LEU A 236 -9.12 9.71 -17.92
CA LEU A 236 -9.25 10.98 -18.60
C LEU A 236 -10.51 10.96 -19.47
N THR A 237 -11.47 11.82 -19.16
CA THR A 237 -12.72 11.93 -19.94
C THR A 237 -12.49 12.63 -21.28
N ARG A 238 -13.52 12.63 -22.16
CA ARG A 238 -13.48 13.37 -23.44
C ARG A 238 -13.33 14.87 -23.24
N ASP A 239 -13.82 15.40 -22.12
CA ASP A 239 -13.75 16.83 -21.77
C ASP A 239 -12.38 17.22 -21.19
N ASN A 240 -11.37 16.31 -21.29
CA ASN A 240 -10.05 16.49 -20.74
C ASN A 240 -10.02 16.64 -19.21
N ILE A 241 -11.00 16.04 -18.50
CA ILE A 241 -11.10 16.04 -17.05
C ILE A 241 -10.54 14.71 -16.52
N THR A 242 -9.60 14.78 -15.59
CA THR A 242 -9.11 13.60 -14.89
C THR A 242 -10.03 13.24 -13.74
N VAL A 243 -10.60 12.04 -13.78
CA VAL A 243 -11.39 11.48 -12.68
C VAL A 243 -10.54 10.44 -11.96
N ILE A 244 -10.47 10.56 -10.63
CA ILE A 244 -9.65 9.70 -9.79
C ILE A 244 -10.57 8.84 -8.92
N PHE A 245 -10.49 7.53 -9.09
CA PHE A 245 -11.25 6.56 -8.32
C PHE A 245 -10.35 5.85 -7.31
N PRO A 246 -10.81 5.62 -6.05
CA PRO A 246 -10.19 4.64 -5.17
C PRO A 246 -10.25 3.24 -5.80
N ASN A 247 -9.17 2.47 -5.74
CA ASN A 247 -9.14 1.14 -6.36
C ASN A 247 -10.21 0.19 -5.79
N SER A 248 -10.53 0.30 -4.50
CA SER A 248 -11.61 -0.50 -3.88
C SER A 248 -12.98 -0.20 -4.51
N THR A 249 -13.23 1.05 -4.90
CA THR A 249 -14.44 1.44 -5.62
C THR A 249 -14.46 0.82 -7.01
N VAL A 250 -13.34 0.86 -7.73
CA VAL A 250 -13.22 0.28 -9.07
C VAL A 250 -13.40 -1.24 -9.05
N ALA A 251 -12.78 -1.92 -8.08
CA ALA A 251 -12.87 -3.38 -7.94
C ALA A 251 -14.28 -3.88 -7.56
N SER A 252 -15.10 -3.02 -6.94
CA SER A 252 -16.49 -3.35 -6.57
C SER A 252 -17.54 -2.83 -7.55
N ALA A 253 -17.15 -1.96 -8.48
CA ALA A 253 -18.04 -1.37 -9.48
C ALA A 253 -18.20 -2.28 -10.71
N GLU A 254 -19.29 -2.08 -11.43
CA GLU A 254 -19.40 -2.55 -12.80
C GLU A 254 -18.45 -1.74 -13.68
N VAL A 255 -17.54 -2.42 -14.36
CA VAL A 255 -16.59 -1.81 -15.30
C VAL A 255 -16.92 -2.27 -16.72
N ILE A 256 -17.31 -1.34 -17.56
CA ILE A 256 -17.53 -1.60 -19.00
C ILE A 256 -16.24 -1.21 -19.73
N ASN A 257 -15.53 -2.19 -20.27
CA ASN A 257 -14.35 -1.95 -21.10
C ASN A 257 -14.75 -1.89 -22.58
N LEU A 258 -14.67 -0.68 -23.14
CA LEU A 258 -15.05 -0.39 -24.52
C LEU A 258 -13.96 -0.76 -25.55
N THR A 259 -12.76 -1.09 -25.10
CA THR A 259 -11.61 -1.36 -25.98
C THR A 259 -11.00 -2.75 -25.80
N ALA A 260 -11.51 -3.55 -24.87
CA ALA A 260 -11.01 -4.90 -24.60
C ALA A 260 -11.09 -5.84 -25.83
N LYS A 261 -12.07 -5.62 -26.70
CA LYS A 261 -12.24 -6.36 -27.95
C LYS A 261 -11.93 -5.47 -29.13
N ASN A 262 -11.40 -6.07 -30.21
CA ASN A 262 -11.06 -5.36 -31.44
C ASN A 262 -12.26 -4.90 -32.27
N LEU A 263 -13.45 -4.91 -31.69
CA LEU A 263 -14.69 -4.71 -32.40
C LEU A 263 -15.78 -4.17 -31.49
N ILE A 264 -16.30 -2.99 -31.79
CA ILE A 264 -17.39 -2.38 -31.04
C ILE A 264 -18.52 -2.00 -31.99
N ARG A 265 -19.75 -2.36 -31.62
CA ARG A 265 -20.95 -2.00 -32.36
C ARG A 265 -21.51 -0.68 -31.88
N PHE A 266 -21.94 0.15 -32.85
CA PHE A 266 -22.67 1.36 -32.59
C PHE A 266 -23.93 1.41 -33.42
N ASP A 267 -24.96 2.07 -32.89
CA ASP A 267 -26.25 2.23 -33.52
C ASP A 267 -26.53 3.73 -33.71
N ILE A 268 -27.11 4.08 -34.86
CA ILE A 268 -27.65 5.41 -35.17
C ILE A 268 -29.10 5.24 -35.60
N GLU A 269 -30.00 6.02 -35.02
CA GLU A 269 -31.39 6.08 -35.45
C GLU A 269 -31.52 7.10 -36.60
N VAL A 270 -32.16 6.66 -37.70
CA VAL A 270 -32.51 7.52 -38.86
C VAL A 270 -34.02 7.38 -39.11
N ARG A 271 -34.68 8.47 -39.43
CA ARG A 271 -36.13 8.50 -39.71
C ARG A 271 -36.38 8.99 -41.12
N ILE A 272 -37.32 8.32 -41.82
CA ILE A 272 -37.80 8.74 -43.12
C ILE A 272 -39.33 8.88 -43.11
N ALA A 273 -39.87 9.61 -44.04
CA ALA A 273 -41.33 9.76 -44.18
C ALA A 273 -42.03 8.43 -44.48
N LEU A 274 -43.32 8.31 -44.13
CA LEU A 274 -44.12 7.11 -44.34
C LEU A 274 -44.26 6.71 -45.82
N GLU A 275 -44.28 7.73 -46.69
CA GLU A 275 -44.43 7.57 -48.13
C GLU A 275 -43.09 7.26 -48.86
N ALA A 276 -41.97 7.38 -48.12
CA ALA A 276 -40.65 7.15 -48.71
C ALA A 276 -40.38 5.69 -49.03
N ASP A 277 -39.63 5.44 -50.10
CA ASP A 277 -39.22 4.08 -50.45
C ASP A 277 -38.11 3.59 -49.51
N ILE A 278 -38.45 2.52 -48.78
CA ILE A 278 -37.58 1.91 -47.75
C ILE A 278 -36.31 1.34 -48.36
N GLU A 279 -36.38 0.72 -49.54
CA GLU A 279 -35.22 0.07 -50.16
C GLU A 279 -34.23 1.10 -50.72
N THR A 280 -34.73 2.18 -51.32
CA THR A 280 -33.89 3.26 -51.76
C THR A 280 -33.16 3.92 -50.59
N ALA A 281 -33.91 4.22 -49.50
CA ALA A 281 -33.26 4.77 -48.26
C ALA A 281 -32.22 3.84 -47.68
N ARG A 282 -32.51 2.51 -47.59
CA ARG A 282 -31.57 1.51 -47.11
C ARG A 282 -30.28 1.50 -47.94
N THR A 283 -30.42 1.48 -49.27
CA THR A 283 -29.28 1.44 -50.19
C THR A 283 -28.37 2.70 -50.02
N ILE A 284 -28.98 3.85 -49.91
CA ILE A 284 -28.23 5.13 -49.66
C ILE A 284 -27.46 5.05 -48.37
N ILE A 285 -28.12 4.64 -47.26
CA ILE A 285 -27.51 4.54 -45.95
C ILE A 285 -26.32 3.55 -45.99
N LEU A 286 -26.51 2.36 -46.57
CA LEU A 286 -25.47 1.35 -46.64
C LEU A 286 -24.28 1.79 -47.49
N ASN A 287 -24.52 2.53 -48.58
CA ASN A 287 -23.46 3.08 -49.44
C ASN A 287 -22.60 4.09 -48.69
N ILE A 288 -23.21 4.95 -47.84
CA ILE A 288 -22.46 5.90 -46.99
C ILE A 288 -21.57 5.16 -45.99
N LEU A 289 -22.13 4.14 -45.32
CA LEU A 289 -21.37 3.33 -44.37
C LEU A 289 -20.20 2.61 -45.04
N ALA A 290 -20.39 2.07 -46.24
CA ALA A 290 -19.34 1.37 -47.00
C ALA A 290 -18.19 2.31 -47.44
N ASN A 291 -18.49 3.61 -47.64
CA ASN A 291 -17.50 4.61 -48.03
C ASN A 291 -16.82 5.30 -46.81
N THR A 292 -17.22 4.99 -45.59
CA THR A 292 -16.67 5.58 -44.37
C THR A 292 -15.51 4.73 -43.85
N LYS A 293 -14.30 5.29 -43.81
CA LYS A 293 -13.05 4.57 -43.45
C LYS A 293 -13.05 3.98 -42.06
N GLU A 294 -13.72 4.60 -41.12
CA GLU A 294 -13.82 4.18 -39.73
C GLU A 294 -14.76 3.01 -39.52
N VAL A 295 -15.68 2.77 -40.46
CA VAL A 295 -16.67 1.67 -40.42
C VAL A 295 -16.04 0.41 -40.99
N LEU A 296 -16.19 -0.70 -40.30
CA LEU A 296 -15.66 -2.00 -40.74
C LEU A 296 -16.56 -2.62 -41.79
N GLU A 297 -15.95 -3.27 -42.79
CA GLU A 297 -16.66 -4.08 -43.77
C GLU A 297 -17.18 -5.40 -43.19
N ARG A 298 -16.48 -5.91 -42.17
CA ARG A 298 -16.83 -7.16 -41.46
C ARG A 298 -16.75 -6.99 -39.95
N PRO A 299 -17.82 -7.22 -39.20
CA PRO A 299 -19.17 -7.57 -39.67
C PRO A 299 -19.80 -6.48 -40.51
N ALA A 300 -20.56 -6.87 -41.55
CA ALA A 300 -21.18 -5.91 -42.45
C ALA A 300 -22.13 -4.95 -41.71
N PRO A 301 -22.11 -3.64 -42.04
CA PRO A 301 -23.09 -2.72 -41.50
C PRO A 301 -24.48 -3.07 -41.99
N THR A 302 -25.48 -2.73 -41.18
CA THR A 302 -26.89 -3.02 -41.48
C THR A 302 -27.75 -1.79 -41.26
N ALA A 303 -28.77 -1.62 -42.13
CA ALA A 303 -29.80 -0.62 -41.97
C ALA A 303 -31.16 -1.35 -41.94
N THR A 304 -31.69 -1.53 -40.76
CA THR A 304 -32.96 -2.30 -40.56
C THR A 304 -34.07 -1.39 -40.08
N VAL A 305 -35.28 -1.60 -40.58
CA VAL A 305 -36.46 -0.94 -40.01
C VAL A 305 -36.69 -1.50 -38.60
N ASP A 306 -36.73 -0.64 -37.63
CA ASP A 306 -37.00 -0.96 -36.24
C ASP A 306 -38.50 -0.94 -35.95
N LYS A 307 -39.12 0.18 -36.31
CA LYS A 307 -40.57 0.36 -36.15
C LYS A 307 -41.13 1.34 -37.17
N ILE A 308 -42.40 1.25 -37.43
CA ILE A 308 -43.21 2.24 -38.12
C ILE A 308 -43.92 3.03 -37.02
N GLY A 309 -43.61 4.32 -36.92
CA GLY A 309 -44.18 5.23 -35.91
C GLY A 309 -45.28 6.10 -36.54
N ASP A 310 -45.87 6.99 -35.73
CA ASP A 310 -47.00 7.85 -36.11
C ASP A 310 -46.66 8.79 -37.26
N PHE A 311 -45.39 9.21 -37.40
CA PHE A 311 -44.99 10.22 -38.37
C PHE A 311 -43.85 9.76 -39.30
N GLY A 312 -43.41 8.47 -39.23
CA GLY A 312 -42.32 8.01 -40.08
C GLY A 312 -41.84 6.63 -39.81
N VAL A 313 -40.99 6.10 -40.69
CA VAL A 313 -40.29 4.83 -40.57
C VAL A 313 -38.96 5.05 -39.88
N PHE A 314 -38.71 4.27 -38.83
CA PHE A 314 -37.49 4.34 -38.05
C PHE A 314 -36.50 3.28 -38.49
N PHE A 315 -35.33 3.66 -38.91
CA PHE A 315 -34.21 2.77 -39.14
C PHE A 315 -33.26 2.74 -37.97
N ILE A 316 -32.77 1.55 -37.59
CA ILE A 316 -31.56 1.38 -36.80
C ILE A 316 -30.41 1.03 -37.73
N VAL A 317 -29.49 1.92 -37.85
CA VAL A 317 -28.27 1.80 -38.63
C VAL A 317 -27.17 1.27 -37.71
N ARG A 318 -26.76 0.02 -37.87
CA ARG A 318 -25.74 -0.64 -37.04
C ARG A 318 -24.44 -0.76 -37.80
N PHE A 319 -23.36 -0.41 -37.15
CA PHE A 319 -22.03 -0.52 -37.74
C PHE A 319 -21.00 -0.82 -36.65
N TRP A 320 -19.83 -1.30 -37.06
CA TRP A 320 -18.74 -1.66 -36.18
C TRP A 320 -17.51 -0.83 -36.49
N VAL A 321 -16.75 -0.53 -35.43
CA VAL A 321 -15.49 0.21 -35.50
C VAL A 321 -14.40 -0.47 -34.68
N ASN A 322 -13.14 -0.19 -35.00
CA ASN A 322 -11.98 -0.61 -34.21
C ASN A 322 -11.77 0.28 -32.98
N PRO A 323 -11.16 -0.24 -31.88
CA PRO A 323 -10.88 0.48 -30.65
C PRO A 323 -10.24 1.86 -30.78
N PRO A 324 -9.24 2.12 -31.69
CA PRO A 324 -8.63 3.44 -31.83
C PRO A 324 -9.63 4.57 -32.13
N HIS A 325 -10.79 4.21 -32.72
CA HIS A 325 -11.83 5.17 -33.10
C HIS A 325 -12.88 5.44 -32.01
N VAL A 326 -12.87 4.69 -30.89
CA VAL A 326 -13.83 4.84 -29.79
C VAL A 326 -13.81 6.24 -29.20
N SER A 327 -12.65 6.82 -29.01
CA SER A 327 -12.49 8.18 -28.51
C SER A 327 -13.12 9.23 -29.44
N ARG A 328 -13.12 8.97 -30.75
CA ARG A 328 -13.68 9.84 -31.80
C ARG A 328 -15.12 9.51 -32.17
N MET A 329 -15.75 8.58 -31.48
CA MET A 329 -17.09 8.10 -31.82
C MET A 329 -18.17 9.17 -31.93
N PRO A 330 -18.25 10.18 -31.03
CA PRO A 330 -19.21 11.27 -31.19
C PRO A 330 -19.08 11.96 -32.55
N PHE A 331 -17.86 12.27 -32.97
CA PHE A 331 -17.54 12.91 -34.25
C PHE A 331 -17.90 11.99 -35.44
N ILE A 332 -17.60 10.70 -35.35
CA ILE A 332 -17.94 9.72 -36.40
C ILE A 332 -19.48 9.63 -36.56
N LYS A 333 -20.21 9.55 -35.46
CA LYS A 333 -21.67 9.52 -35.48
C LYS A 333 -22.28 10.81 -36.05
N GLU A 334 -21.72 11.97 -35.72
CA GLU A 334 -22.14 13.28 -36.23
C GLU A 334 -21.94 13.32 -37.74
N ASN A 335 -20.75 13.03 -38.21
CA ASN A 335 -20.42 13.00 -39.65
C ASN A 335 -21.31 12.03 -40.45
N LEU A 336 -21.55 10.81 -39.91
CA LEU A 336 -22.45 9.86 -40.53
C LEU A 336 -23.89 10.37 -40.60
N ARG A 337 -24.41 11.01 -39.53
CA ARG A 337 -25.74 11.58 -39.53
C ARG A 337 -25.90 12.69 -40.55
N GLU A 338 -24.90 13.54 -40.67
CA GLU A 338 -24.87 14.63 -41.65
C GLU A 338 -24.86 14.10 -43.09
N GLN A 339 -23.95 13.15 -43.40
CA GLN A 339 -23.88 12.54 -44.71
C GLN A 339 -25.16 11.80 -45.08
N ILE A 340 -25.75 11.05 -44.16
CA ILE A 340 -27.03 10.37 -44.38
C ILE A 340 -28.15 11.36 -44.66
N LYS A 341 -28.20 12.44 -43.87
CA LYS A 341 -29.22 13.47 -44.03
C LYS A 341 -29.13 14.11 -45.43
N VAL A 342 -27.93 14.54 -45.85
CA VAL A 342 -27.72 15.18 -47.15
C VAL A 342 -28.07 14.22 -48.29
N ALA A 343 -27.61 12.98 -48.24
CA ALA A 343 -27.87 12.02 -49.30
C ALA A 343 -29.38 11.60 -49.40
N LEU A 344 -30.11 11.56 -48.30
CA LEU A 344 -31.56 11.33 -48.31
C LEU A 344 -32.28 12.54 -48.91
N ASP A 345 -31.88 13.78 -48.59
CA ASP A 345 -32.48 14.99 -49.20
C ASP A 345 -32.25 15.02 -50.71
N ASP A 346 -31.00 14.73 -51.17
CA ASP A 346 -30.63 14.69 -52.58
C ASP A 346 -31.46 13.67 -53.37
N ALA A 347 -31.84 12.56 -52.69
CA ALA A 347 -32.70 11.53 -53.26
C ALA A 347 -34.20 11.84 -53.16
N GLY A 348 -34.56 12.98 -52.61
CA GLY A 348 -35.97 13.38 -52.43
C GLY A 348 -36.69 12.64 -51.30
N ILE A 349 -35.93 11.99 -50.39
CA ILE A 349 -36.47 11.28 -49.23
C ILE A 349 -36.59 12.24 -48.08
N ALA A 350 -37.80 12.66 -47.73
CA ALA A 350 -38.04 13.62 -46.68
C ALA A 350 -37.85 13.03 -45.27
N ILE A 351 -37.33 13.85 -44.36
CA ILE A 351 -37.39 13.57 -42.92
C ILE A 351 -38.81 13.98 -42.44
N PRO A 352 -39.50 13.08 -41.71
CA PRO A 352 -40.88 13.33 -41.36
C PRO A 352 -41.06 14.49 -40.39
N TYR A 353 -42.03 15.31 -40.66
CA TYR A 353 -42.57 16.28 -39.71
C TYR A 353 -43.77 15.71 -38.97
N PRO A 354 -44.12 16.21 -37.78
CA PRO A 354 -45.39 15.86 -37.16
C PRO A 354 -46.53 16.26 -38.04
N HIS A 355 -47.37 15.30 -38.43
CA HIS A 355 -48.57 15.54 -39.22
C HIS A 355 -49.79 15.68 -38.32
N MET A 356 -50.62 16.71 -38.56
CA MET A 356 -51.91 16.90 -37.90
C MET A 356 -53.01 16.94 -38.96
N GLN A 357 -53.96 16.04 -38.88
CA GLN A 357 -55.12 16.08 -39.74
C GLN A 357 -56.20 17.00 -39.12
N LEU A 358 -56.47 18.12 -39.77
CA LEU A 358 -57.53 19.02 -39.36
C LEU A 358 -58.80 18.58 -40.07
N LEU A 359 -59.75 18.00 -39.34
CA LEU A 359 -61.09 17.70 -39.83
C LEU A 359 -61.96 18.96 -39.65
N MET A 360 -62.16 19.71 -40.74
CA MET A 360 -63.13 20.82 -40.72
C MET A 360 -64.54 20.23 -40.93
N PRO A 361 -65.56 20.63 -40.14
CA PRO A 361 -66.90 20.23 -40.39
C PRO A 361 -67.34 20.78 -41.76
N SER A 362 -67.77 19.87 -42.64
CA SER A 362 -68.30 20.24 -43.94
C SER A 362 -69.66 20.95 -43.75
N GLY A 363 -69.64 22.29 -43.91
CA GLY A 363 -70.88 23.01 -44.02
C GLY A 363 -71.01 24.21 -43.12
N GLU A 364 -70.27 25.28 -43.44
CA GLU A 364 -70.79 26.64 -43.31
C GLU A 364 -70.15 27.47 -44.45
N GLN A 365 -70.89 27.60 -45.58
CA GLN A 365 -70.58 28.64 -46.50
C GLN A 365 -70.89 29.97 -45.80
N PRO A 366 -69.90 30.93 -45.80
CA PRO A 366 -70.22 32.24 -45.27
C PRO A 366 -71.33 32.86 -46.14
N HIS A 367 -72.46 33.05 -45.51
CA HIS A 367 -73.48 33.90 -46.12
C HIS A 367 -72.86 35.31 -46.40
N ARG A 368 -72.94 35.67 -47.68
CA ARG A 368 -72.63 37.04 -48.17
C ARG A 368 -73.46 38.05 -47.48
#